data_fe3fabd28ca40c3a104bf39197acc853
#
_entry.id   fe3fabd28ca40c3a104bf39197acc853
#
_cell.length_a   1.000
_cell.length_b   1.000
_cell.length_c   1.000
_cell.angle_alpha   90.00
_cell.angle_beta   90.00
_cell.angle_gamma   90.00
#
_symmetry.space_group_name_H-M   'P 1'
#
loop_
_entity.id
_entity.type
_entity.pdbx_description
1 polymer ?
#
loop_
_entity_poly.entity_id
_entity_poly.type
_entity_poly.pdbx_seq_one_letter_code
_entity_poly.pdbx_strand_id
1 'polypeptide(L)'
;MATRKPGSTARPASGGTKSRDKGTRGGRPEASAATTGPRQGNRSAGGRGGNGRSAPARTAAPVKAAAVAEAQPTAPPLWFQLTTWILSLAGLGASIYLTIAHYNTAVTLACPASSTINCEEVTTSPESMVFGIPVAVLGLAFYVFLAVVNAPSAWRITWPPLRWVRAGSMVVGMVFVLYLIYAELFSIGAICLWCTSVHVITFALFVLIVFGTAAGYGAAKAPTRA
;
A
#
# COMPACT_ATOMS: atom_id res chain seq x y z
N MET A 1 29.00 24.82 -51.45
CA MET A 1 30.03 23.79 -51.27
C MET A 1 29.46 22.88 -50.19
N ALA A 2 28.73 21.84 -50.55
CA ALA A 2 29.15 20.51 -50.99
C ALA A 2 30.18 19.98 -49.99
N THR A 3 29.94 18.92 -49.29
CA THR A 3 29.86 17.50 -49.50
C THR A 3 30.01 16.85 -48.11
N ARG A 4 29.54 15.80 -47.62
CA ARG A 4 29.19 14.46 -48.13
C ARG A 4 28.89 13.58 -46.91
N LYS A 5 27.80 12.84 -46.92
CA LYS A 5 27.68 11.51 -46.31
C LYS A 5 28.59 10.53 -47.10
N PRO A 6 29.01 9.40 -46.63
CA PRO A 6 28.25 8.22 -46.31
C PRO A 6 28.83 7.44 -45.11
N GLY A 7 28.31 6.42 -44.57
CA GLY A 7 27.57 5.27 -45.01
C GLY A 7 27.97 4.10 -44.14
N SER A 8 27.01 3.28 -43.91
CA SER A 8 26.98 1.85 -44.20
C SER A 8 27.51 0.85 -43.19
N THR A 9 26.55 -0.03 -42.83
CA THR A 9 26.65 -1.49 -42.71
C THR A 9 27.43 -2.04 -41.53
N ALA A 10 26.89 -2.95 -40.73
CA ALA A 10 26.45 -4.29 -41.05
C ALA A 10 25.81 -4.95 -39.81
N ARG A 11 24.76 -5.69 -40.04
CA ARG A 11 24.35 -6.89 -39.32
C ARG A 11 25.20 -8.09 -39.80
N PRO A 12 25.43 -9.15 -39.02
CA PRO A 12 24.59 -10.33 -38.98
C PRO A 12 24.46 -10.91 -37.55
N ALA A 13 23.38 -11.51 -37.19
CA ALA A 13 22.78 -12.81 -37.47
C ALA A 13 23.50 -13.98 -36.78
N SER A 14 22.66 -14.74 -36.12
CA SER A 14 22.61 -16.18 -35.99
C SER A 14 23.19 -16.87 -34.76
N GLY A 15 22.41 -17.80 -34.30
CA GLY A 15 22.71 -19.07 -33.68
C GLY A 15 22.22 -19.11 -32.23
N GLY A 16 21.23 -19.81 -31.80
CA GLY A 16 20.73 -21.13 -32.20
C GLY A 16 21.26 -22.15 -31.21
N THR A 17 20.36 -22.85 -30.59
CA THR A 17 20.32 -24.24 -30.07
C THR A 17 19.77 -24.27 -28.69
N LYS A 18 18.55 -24.79 -28.42
CA LYS A 18 18.05 -26.17 -28.31
C LYS A 18 18.91 -27.08 -27.42
N SER A 19 18.31 -27.41 -26.26
CA SER A 19 18.32 -28.74 -25.60
C SER A 19 17.29 -28.62 -24.46
N ARG A 20 16.22 -29.22 -24.35
CA ARG A 20 15.66 -30.56 -24.44
C ARG A 20 16.52 -31.62 -23.73
N ASP A 21 16.07 -31.98 -22.52
CA ASP A 21 16.10 -33.30 -21.91
C ASP A 21 15.07 -33.30 -20.76
N LYS A 22 14.10 -34.08 -20.74
CA LYS A 22 13.69 -35.48 -20.67
C LYS A 22 14.52 -36.32 -19.69
N GLY A 23 13.82 -36.83 -18.72
CA GLY A 23 14.21 -37.95 -17.85
C GLY A 23 13.43 -37.89 -16.52
N THR A 24 12.35 -38.48 -16.43
CA THR A 24 11.95 -39.89 -16.26
C THR A 24 12.08 -40.40 -14.82
N ARG A 25 10.89 -40.80 -14.31
CA ARG A 25 10.61 -42.00 -13.50
C ARG A 25 11.26 -42.08 -12.10
N GLY A 26 10.45 -42.34 -11.19
CA GLY A 26 9.94 -43.58 -10.61
C GLY A 26 10.17 -43.45 -9.15
N GLY A 27 9.37 -43.87 -8.31
CA GLY A 27 8.91 -45.10 -7.89
C GLY A 27 8.15 -44.98 -6.60
N ARG A 28 6.99 -45.54 -6.64
CA ARG A 28 6.28 -46.06 -5.47
C ARG A 28 6.81 -47.48 -5.22
N PRO A 29 6.88 -47.96 -4.00
CA PRO A 29 5.99 -49.01 -3.54
C PRO A 29 5.49 -48.72 -2.11
N GLU A 30 4.22 -48.94 -1.84
CA GLU A 30 3.50 -50.15 -1.46
C GLU A 30 4.07 -50.91 -0.26
N ALA A 31 3.13 -50.96 0.67
CA ALA A 31 2.58 -52.12 1.35
C ALA A 31 3.27 -52.47 2.68
N SER A 32 2.58 -52.60 3.73
CA SER A 32 1.92 -53.81 4.24
C SER A 32 1.52 -53.58 5.69
N ALA A 33 0.28 -53.80 5.93
CA ALA A 33 -0.35 -54.92 6.62
C ALA A 33 -0.16 -54.92 8.16
N ALA A 34 -1.27 -54.67 8.81
CA ALA A 34 -2.14 -55.66 9.48
C ALA A 34 -1.57 -56.25 10.75
N THR A 35 -2.31 -56.15 11.83
CA THR A 35 -2.72 -57.27 12.70
C THR A 35 -3.47 -56.71 13.91
N THR A 36 -4.73 -56.86 13.91
CA THR A 36 -5.60 -57.76 14.68
C THR A 36 -5.30 -57.91 16.17
N GLY A 37 -6.32 -57.64 16.97
CA GLY A 37 -6.59 -58.47 18.11
C GLY A 37 -7.31 -57.78 19.26
N PRO A 38 -8.49 -58.24 19.60
CA PRO A 38 -9.27 -57.69 20.70
C PRO A 38 -9.00 -58.49 21.98
N ARG A 39 -9.13 -57.85 23.15
CA ARG A 39 -9.44 -58.57 24.36
C ARG A 39 -10.35 -57.81 25.28
N GLN A 40 -11.51 -58.40 25.39
CA GLN A 40 -12.50 -58.29 26.45
C GLN A 40 -11.90 -58.73 27.81
N GLY A 41 -12.53 -58.21 28.85
CA GLY A 41 -12.45 -58.73 30.21
C GLY A 41 -12.92 -57.66 31.18
N ASN A 42 -14.11 -57.49 31.51
CA ASN A 42 -15.17 -58.09 32.28
C ASN A 42 -14.81 -58.33 33.79
N ARG A 43 -15.81 -57.92 34.58
CA ARG A 43 -16.10 -58.28 35.99
C ARG A 43 -15.44 -57.40 37.04
N SER A 44 -16.14 -56.87 37.90
CA SER A 44 -17.38 -57.08 38.68
C SER A 44 -17.07 -56.68 40.12
N ALA A 45 -18.05 -56.05 40.65
CA ALA A 45 -18.57 -56.23 42.02
C ALA A 45 -17.89 -55.52 43.21
N GLY A 46 -18.66 -54.75 43.86
CA GLY A 46 -18.91 -54.90 45.26
C GLY A 46 -18.39 -53.80 46.17
N GLY A 47 -19.23 -53.14 46.87
CA GLY A 47 -18.85 -52.59 48.16
C GLY A 47 -19.50 -51.24 48.50
N ARG A 48 -20.71 -51.26 48.92
CA ARG A 48 -21.33 -50.60 50.10
C ARG A 48 -20.61 -49.42 50.74
N GLY A 49 -21.34 -48.33 50.84
CA GLY A 49 -21.59 -47.68 52.13
C GLY A 49 -20.63 -46.52 52.48
N GLY A 50 -21.10 -45.35 52.38
CA GLY A 50 -20.45 -44.18 52.95
C GLY A 50 -21.35 -42.96 52.87
N ASN A 51 -22.17 -42.81 53.86
CA ASN A 51 -22.99 -41.65 54.11
C ASN A 51 -22.09 -40.45 54.32
N GLY A 52 -21.95 -39.58 53.38
CA GLY A 52 -21.13 -38.37 53.42
C GLY A 52 -21.89 -37.17 52.90
N ARG A 53 -22.27 -36.32 53.77
CA ARG A 53 -23.00 -35.05 53.64
C ARG A 53 -22.65 -34.34 52.33
N SER A 54 -23.69 -34.14 51.54
CA SER A 54 -23.71 -33.24 50.40
C SER A 54 -23.41 -31.82 50.85
N ALA A 55 -22.20 -31.37 50.62
CA ALA A 55 -21.91 -29.95 50.61
C ALA A 55 -22.62 -29.32 49.40
N PRO A 56 -23.32 -28.18 49.59
CA PRO A 56 -23.95 -27.55 48.45
C PRO A 56 -22.87 -27.16 47.44
N ALA A 57 -22.96 -27.77 46.23
CA ALA A 57 -22.22 -27.35 45.09
C ALA A 57 -22.44 -25.84 44.91
N ARG A 58 -21.40 -25.05 45.22
CA ARG A 58 -21.35 -23.67 44.75
C ARG A 58 -21.42 -23.76 43.23
N THR A 59 -22.60 -23.45 42.74
CA THR A 59 -22.80 -23.15 41.34
C THR A 59 -21.84 -21.96 41.02
N ALA A 60 -20.68 -22.29 40.51
CA ALA A 60 -19.82 -21.32 39.88
C ALA A 60 -20.67 -20.72 38.75
N ALA A 61 -21.18 -19.52 39.02
CA ALA A 61 -21.75 -18.72 37.95
C ALA A 61 -20.76 -18.74 36.81
N PRO A 62 -21.21 -18.98 35.57
CA PRO A 62 -20.31 -18.85 34.44
C PRO A 62 -19.78 -17.42 34.47
N VAL A 63 -18.50 -17.29 34.77
CA VAL A 63 -17.77 -16.06 34.53
C VAL A 63 -17.99 -15.82 33.07
N LYS A 64 -18.94 -14.93 32.79
CA LYS A 64 -19.16 -14.37 31.47
C LYS A 64 -17.81 -13.81 31.11
N ALA A 65 -16.99 -14.61 30.44
CA ALA A 65 -15.81 -14.11 29.79
C ALA A 65 -16.31 -12.93 28.99
N ALA A 66 -16.00 -11.72 29.48
CA ALA A 66 -16.25 -10.53 28.73
C ALA A 66 -15.50 -10.81 27.41
N ALA A 67 -16.26 -11.19 26.41
CA ALA A 67 -15.75 -11.29 25.06
C ALA A 67 -15.15 -9.92 24.80
N VAL A 68 -13.84 -9.86 24.84
CA VAL A 68 -13.10 -8.74 24.27
C VAL A 68 -13.68 -8.67 22.88
N ALA A 69 -14.54 -7.70 22.66
CA ALA A 69 -15.11 -7.45 21.36
C ALA A 69 -13.91 -7.17 20.46
N GLU A 70 -13.43 -8.21 19.79
CA GLU A 70 -12.44 -8.07 18.73
C GLU A 70 -13.01 -7.05 17.78
N ALA A 71 -12.37 -5.89 17.77
CA ALA A 71 -12.74 -4.76 16.94
C ALA A 71 -12.82 -5.28 15.51
N GLN A 72 -14.03 -5.53 15.04
CA GLN A 72 -14.25 -5.97 13.66
C GLN A 72 -13.67 -4.89 12.76
N PRO A 73 -12.84 -5.23 11.78
CA PRO A 73 -12.31 -4.26 10.85
C PRO A 73 -13.49 -3.62 10.12
N THR A 74 -13.86 -2.47 10.59
CA THR A 74 -14.95 -1.69 10.00
C THR A 74 -14.40 -0.97 8.79
N ALA A 75 -15.14 -1.02 7.70
CA ALA A 75 -14.89 -0.12 6.59
C ALA A 75 -14.80 1.31 7.16
N PRO A 76 -13.84 2.14 6.71
CA PRO A 76 -13.71 3.48 7.24
C PRO A 76 -15.02 4.25 7.01
N PRO A 77 -15.38 5.20 7.89
CA PRO A 77 -16.57 6.00 7.73
C PRO A 77 -16.54 6.79 6.41
N LEU A 78 -17.70 7.07 5.85
CA LEU A 78 -17.79 7.72 4.53
C LEU A 78 -17.05 9.05 4.47
N TRP A 79 -17.07 9.83 5.56
CA TRP A 79 -16.35 11.10 5.61
C TRP A 79 -14.84 10.90 5.40
N PHE A 80 -14.26 9.84 5.98
CA PHE A 80 -12.84 9.51 5.82
C PHE A 80 -12.51 9.13 4.37
N GLN A 81 -13.34 8.28 3.75
CA GLN A 81 -13.19 7.87 2.35
C GLN A 81 -13.28 9.07 1.42
N LEU A 82 -14.30 9.93 1.64
CA LEU A 82 -14.50 11.13 0.83
C LEU A 82 -13.36 12.14 1.02
N THR A 83 -12.92 12.39 2.26
CA THR A 83 -11.83 13.33 2.54
C THR A 83 -10.54 12.87 1.87
N THR A 84 -10.16 11.60 2.02
CA THR A 84 -8.94 11.08 1.38
C THR A 84 -9.04 11.13 -0.15
N TRP A 85 -10.21 10.87 -0.71
CA TRP A 85 -10.43 10.93 -2.15
C TRP A 85 -10.40 12.37 -2.68
N ILE A 86 -11.10 13.30 -2.03
CA ILE A 86 -11.12 14.71 -2.41
C ILE A 86 -9.71 15.31 -2.34
N LEU A 87 -8.95 15.04 -1.30
CA LEU A 87 -7.55 15.47 -1.20
C LEU A 87 -6.68 14.87 -2.32
N SER A 88 -6.90 13.60 -2.66
CA SER A 88 -6.18 12.98 -3.79
C SER A 88 -6.52 13.65 -5.12
N LEU A 89 -7.79 14.03 -5.34
CA LEU A 89 -8.22 14.76 -6.53
C LEU A 89 -7.70 16.22 -6.55
N ALA A 90 -7.66 16.89 -5.39
CA ALA A 90 -7.09 18.22 -5.28
C ALA A 90 -5.59 18.23 -5.61
N GLY A 91 -4.83 17.28 -5.08
CA GLY A 91 -3.42 17.10 -5.43
C GLY A 91 -3.21 16.72 -6.90
N LEU A 92 -4.11 15.91 -7.45
CA LEU A 92 -4.12 15.59 -8.88
C LEU A 92 -4.32 16.85 -9.73
N GLY A 93 -5.30 17.68 -9.40
CA GLY A 93 -5.55 18.94 -10.10
C GLY A 93 -4.35 19.89 -10.07
N ALA A 94 -3.73 20.06 -8.89
CA ALA A 94 -2.51 20.85 -8.75
C ALA A 94 -1.35 20.27 -9.58
N SER A 95 -1.16 18.95 -9.58
CA SER A 95 -0.10 18.28 -10.35
C SER A 95 -0.34 18.39 -11.87
N ILE A 96 -1.60 18.34 -12.33
CA ILE A 96 -1.96 18.59 -13.73
C ILE A 96 -1.58 20.02 -14.11
N TYR A 97 -1.95 21.00 -13.29
CA TYR A 97 -1.65 22.40 -13.55
C TYR A 97 -0.13 22.65 -13.62
N LEU A 98 0.64 22.14 -12.67
CA LEU A 98 2.11 22.21 -12.66
C LEU A 98 2.73 21.52 -13.88
N THR A 99 2.19 20.37 -14.30
CA THR A 99 2.67 19.66 -15.49
C THR A 99 2.41 20.45 -16.76
N ILE A 100 1.21 21.04 -16.90
CA ILE A 100 0.88 21.88 -18.05
C ILE A 100 1.81 23.10 -18.09
N ALA A 101 2.01 23.78 -16.97
CA ALA A 101 2.88 24.94 -16.89
C ALA A 101 4.34 24.60 -17.20
N HIS A 102 4.81 23.41 -16.84
CA HIS A 102 6.16 22.96 -17.15
C HIS A 102 6.42 22.78 -18.66
N TYR A 103 5.41 22.24 -19.39
CA TYR A 103 5.55 21.98 -20.83
C TYR A 103 5.01 23.11 -21.75
N ASN A 104 4.27 24.07 -21.20
CA ASN A 104 3.66 25.14 -21.96
C ASN A 104 4.08 26.50 -21.40
N THR A 105 5.08 27.10 -22.02
CA THR A 105 5.61 28.41 -21.65
C THR A 105 4.62 29.58 -21.80
N ALA A 106 3.50 29.39 -22.52
CA ALA A 106 2.42 30.36 -22.58
C ALA A 106 1.54 30.37 -21.33
N VAL A 107 1.64 29.34 -20.48
CA VAL A 107 0.92 29.25 -19.21
C VAL A 107 1.84 29.70 -18.09
N THR A 108 1.70 30.94 -17.68
CA THR A 108 2.38 31.45 -16.49
C THR A 108 1.68 30.93 -15.24
N LEU A 109 2.48 30.46 -14.26
CA LEU A 109 1.93 30.05 -12.97
C LEU A 109 1.32 31.26 -12.25
N ALA A 110 0.07 31.15 -11.82
CA ALA A 110 -0.58 32.15 -10.98
C ALA A 110 0.04 32.15 -9.59
N CYS A 111 1.13 32.92 -9.43
CA CYS A 111 1.95 32.96 -8.23
C CYS A 111 2.30 34.43 -7.96
N PRO A 112 2.01 34.97 -6.75
CA PRO A 112 2.49 36.30 -6.40
C PRO A 112 4.02 36.25 -6.32
N ALA A 113 4.69 37.00 -7.18
CA ALA A 113 6.13 37.09 -7.18
C ALA A 113 6.62 38.02 -6.06
N SER A 114 7.55 37.54 -5.26
CA SER A 114 8.29 38.33 -4.26
C SER A 114 9.75 37.87 -4.25
N SER A 115 10.59 38.50 -3.40
CA SER A 115 11.97 38.09 -3.25
C SER A 115 12.17 36.63 -2.80
N THR A 116 11.15 36.04 -2.18
CA THR A 116 11.20 34.66 -1.64
C THR A 116 10.25 33.71 -2.38
N ILE A 117 9.18 34.24 -2.97
CA ILE A 117 8.18 33.42 -3.67
C ILE A 117 8.39 33.57 -5.17
N ASN A 118 8.82 32.48 -5.81
CA ASN A 118 9.05 32.44 -7.25
C ASN A 118 8.74 31.02 -7.79
N CYS A 119 7.51 30.83 -8.24
CA CYS A 119 7.07 29.52 -8.72
C CYS A 119 7.79 29.10 -10.01
N GLU A 120 8.11 30.04 -10.89
CA GLU A 120 8.78 29.77 -12.15
C GLU A 120 10.22 29.27 -11.91
N GLU A 121 10.95 29.95 -11.06
CA GLU A 121 12.32 29.57 -10.70
C GLU A 121 12.39 28.14 -10.13
N VAL A 122 11.46 27.78 -9.23
CA VAL A 122 11.40 26.44 -8.65
C VAL A 122 11.06 25.38 -9.70
N THR A 123 10.07 25.64 -10.58
CA THR A 123 9.61 24.64 -11.55
C THR A 123 10.52 24.47 -12.75
N THR A 124 11.42 25.42 -13.01
CA THR A 124 12.41 25.36 -14.10
C THR A 124 13.83 25.04 -13.61
N SER A 125 14.04 24.94 -12.31
CA SER A 125 15.34 24.62 -11.71
C SER A 125 15.84 23.22 -12.12
N PRO A 126 17.16 22.97 -12.08
CA PRO A 126 17.73 21.63 -12.28
C PRO A 126 17.16 20.60 -11.30
N GLU A 127 16.85 21.02 -10.08
CA GLU A 127 16.28 20.21 -9.00
C GLU A 127 14.82 19.78 -9.31
N SER A 128 14.15 20.48 -10.24
CA SER A 128 12.82 20.11 -10.73
C SER A 128 12.83 18.86 -11.63
N MET A 129 14.04 18.32 -11.93
CA MET A 129 14.22 17.12 -12.74
C MET A 129 14.82 15.99 -11.91
N VAL A 130 14.15 14.87 -11.80
CA VAL A 130 14.63 13.66 -11.13
C VAL A 130 14.76 12.53 -12.15
N PHE A 131 15.97 12.01 -12.33
CA PHE A 131 16.28 11.00 -13.38
C PHE A 131 15.87 11.42 -14.79
N GLY A 132 15.92 12.71 -15.11
CA GLY A 132 15.49 13.24 -16.41
C GLY A 132 13.98 13.37 -16.59
N ILE A 133 13.20 13.13 -15.54
CA ILE A 133 11.73 13.27 -15.55
C ILE A 133 11.36 14.49 -14.69
N PRO A 134 10.51 15.41 -15.19
CA PRO A 134 10.02 16.52 -14.38
C PRO A 134 9.30 16.04 -13.14
N VAL A 135 9.59 16.64 -11.98
CA VAL A 135 8.95 16.34 -10.70
C VAL A 135 7.42 16.50 -10.79
N ALA A 136 6.94 17.46 -11.58
CA ALA A 136 5.51 17.64 -11.82
C ALA A 136 4.85 16.39 -12.43
N VAL A 137 5.52 15.70 -13.36
CA VAL A 137 5.04 14.45 -13.97
C VAL A 137 5.06 13.31 -12.97
N LEU A 138 6.09 13.22 -12.13
CA LEU A 138 6.15 12.22 -11.05
C LEU A 138 5.02 12.44 -10.05
N GLY A 139 4.76 13.70 -9.68
CA GLY A 139 3.64 14.08 -8.84
C GLY A 139 2.29 13.73 -9.47
N LEU A 140 2.14 13.99 -10.78
CA LEU A 140 0.93 13.62 -11.53
C LEU A 140 0.69 12.10 -11.48
N ALA A 141 1.69 11.30 -11.78
CA ALA A 141 1.59 9.83 -11.73
C ALA A 141 1.24 9.33 -10.32
N PHE A 142 1.87 9.92 -9.29
CA PHE A 142 1.60 9.62 -7.90
C PHE A 142 0.15 9.94 -7.50
N TYR A 143 -0.38 11.10 -7.87
CA TYR A 143 -1.75 11.48 -7.52
C TYR A 143 -2.81 10.75 -8.34
N VAL A 144 -2.53 10.36 -9.59
CA VAL A 144 -3.39 9.43 -10.34
C VAL A 144 -3.49 8.10 -9.60
N PHE A 145 -2.37 7.55 -9.17
CA PHE A 145 -2.36 6.33 -8.36
C PHE A 145 -3.15 6.51 -7.06
N LEU A 146 -2.94 7.60 -6.31
CA LEU A 146 -3.67 7.88 -5.08
C LEU A 146 -5.18 8.04 -5.31
N ALA A 147 -5.61 8.72 -6.37
CA ALA A 147 -7.01 8.88 -6.72
C ALA A 147 -7.70 7.53 -6.95
N VAL A 148 -7.00 6.57 -7.56
CA VAL A 148 -7.50 5.21 -7.79
C VAL A 148 -7.57 4.42 -6.48
N VAL A 149 -6.48 4.37 -5.70
CA VAL A 149 -6.42 3.53 -4.50
C VAL A 149 -7.24 4.08 -3.34
N ASN A 150 -7.51 5.39 -3.29
CA ASN A 150 -8.35 6.04 -2.29
C ASN A 150 -9.81 6.24 -2.76
N ALA A 151 -10.16 5.80 -3.97
CA ALA A 151 -11.56 5.85 -4.42
C ALA A 151 -12.48 5.14 -3.42
N PRO A 152 -13.70 5.64 -3.17
CA PRO A 152 -14.64 5.01 -2.23
C PRO A 152 -14.95 3.55 -2.56
N SER A 153 -14.93 3.18 -3.84
CA SER A 153 -15.05 1.80 -4.31
C SER A 153 -13.85 0.94 -3.90
N ALA A 154 -12.63 1.50 -3.89
CA ALA A 154 -11.42 0.78 -3.52
C ALA A 154 -11.36 0.42 -2.02
N TRP A 155 -12.11 1.13 -1.16
CA TRP A 155 -12.24 0.79 0.26
C TRP A 155 -13.12 -0.44 0.51
N ARG A 156 -13.93 -0.84 -0.47
CA ARG A 156 -14.77 -2.05 -0.40
C ARG A 156 -14.02 -3.31 -0.81
N ILE A 157 -12.83 -3.16 -1.41
CA ILE A 157 -12.00 -4.29 -1.84
C ILE A 157 -11.30 -4.86 -0.61
N THR A 158 -11.60 -6.11 -0.26
CA THR A 158 -11.05 -6.83 0.89
C THR A 158 -9.70 -7.49 0.59
N TRP A 159 -8.85 -6.82 -0.16
CA TRP A 159 -7.50 -7.30 -0.46
C TRP A 159 -6.50 -6.82 0.62
N PRO A 160 -5.97 -7.73 1.47
CA PRO A 160 -5.16 -7.34 2.62
C PRO A 160 -3.94 -6.48 2.30
N PRO A 161 -3.23 -6.68 1.18
CA PRO A 161 -2.07 -5.84 0.87
C PRO A 161 -2.43 -4.40 0.52
N LEU A 162 -3.66 -4.10 0.10
CA LEU A 162 -4.04 -2.75 -0.35
C LEU A 162 -3.85 -1.66 0.73
N ARG A 163 -4.09 -2.00 2.00
CA ARG A 163 -3.84 -1.07 3.12
C ARG A 163 -2.35 -0.73 3.24
N TRP A 164 -1.49 -1.73 3.06
CA TRP A 164 -0.04 -1.54 3.11
C TRP A 164 0.49 -0.81 1.89
N VAL A 165 -0.12 -1.04 0.73
CA VAL A 165 0.17 -0.27 -0.50
C VAL A 165 -0.17 1.20 -0.28
N ARG A 166 -1.33 1.53 0.32
CA ARG A 166 -1.70 2.91 0.67
C ARG A 166 -0.70 3.51 1.66
N ALA A 167 -0.43 2.82 2.77
CA ALA A 167 0.50 3.32 3.79
C ALA A 167 1.91 3.48 3.24
N GLY A 168 2.41 2.49 2.51
CA GLY A 168 3.73 2.51 1.90
C GLY A 168 3.89 3.63 0.87
N SER A 169 2.88 3.85 0.02
CA SER A 169 2.90 4.96 -0.94
C SER A 169 2.95 6.32 -0.24
N MET A 170 2.26 6.47 0.90
CA MET A 170 2.33 7.72 1.68
C MET A 170 3.71 7.95 2.30
N VAL A 171 4.38 6.90 2.77
CA VAL A 171 5.76 7.00 3.27
C VAL A 171 6.70 7.45 2.14
N VAL A 172 6.61 6.83 0.97
CA VAL A 172 7.40 7.22 -0.20
C VAL A 172 7.11 8.67 -0.60
N GLY A 173 5.83 9.05 -0.68
CA GLY A 173 5.42 10.42 -0.99
C GLY A 173 5.97 11.42 0.03
N MET A 174 5.94 11.10 1.33
CA MET A 174 6.45 11.96 2.38
C MET A 174 7.97 12.16 2.28
N VAL A 175 8.72 11.09 2.04
CA VAL A 175 10.19 11.18 1.83
C VAL A 175 10.49 12.08 0.63
N PHE A 176 9.72 11.95 -0.44
CA PHE A 176 9.90 12.78 -1.63
C PHE A 176 9.54 14.26 -1.38
N VAL A 177 8.46 14.52 -0.63
CA VAL A 177 8.10 15.88 -0.19
C VAL A 177 9.21 16.51 0.64
N LEU A 178 9.78 15.78 1.59
CA LEU A 178 10.90 16.28 2.40
C LEU A 178 12.13 16.63 1.55
N TYR A 179 12.43 15.81 0.55
CA TYR A 179 13.47 16.10 -0.43
C TYR A 179 13.18 17.39 -1.20
N LEU A 180 11.95 17.59 -1.68
CA LEU A 180 11.58 18.80 -2.41
C LEU A 180 11.61 20.06 -1.55
N ILE A 181 11.14 19.99 -0.30
CA ILE A 181 11.24 21.09 0.66
C ILE A 181 12.71 21.45 0.91
N TYR A 182 13.57 20.44 1.06
CA TYR A 182 15.00 20.68 1.19
C TYR A 182 15.56 21.40 -0.05
N ALA A 183 15.20 20.97 -1.25
CA ALA A 183 15.64 21.58 -2.49
C ALA A 183 15.18 23.05 -2.60
N GLU A 184 13.89 23.35 -2.29
CA GLU A 184 13.35 24.71 -2.30
C GLU A 184 14.08 25.64 -1.33
N LEU A 185 14.35 25.16 -0.11
CA LEU A 185 14.92 26.03 0.96
C LEU A 185 16.44 26.17 0.88
N PHE A 186 17.16 25.13 0.48
CA PHE A 186 18.62 25.10 0.59
C PHE A 186 19.33 25.12 -0.76
N SER A 187 18.73 24.63 -1.82
CA SER A 187 19.35 24.57 -3.15
C SER A 187 18.92 25.73 -4.02
N ILE A 188 17.62 26.01 -4.06
CA ILE A 188 17.01 27.01 -4.94
C ILE A 188 16.92 28.38 -4.21
N GLY A 189 16.54 28.36 -2.92
CA GLY A 189 16.31 29.58 -2.12
C GLY A 189 15.00 30.31 -2.47
N ALA A 190 14.12 29.68 -3.23
CA ALA A 190 12.80 30.18 -3.61
C ALA A 190 11.69 29.17 -3.26
N ILE A 191 10.48 29.67 -2.97
CA ILE A 191 9.32 28.85 -2.58
C ILE A 191 8.27 28.92 -3.68
N CYS A 192 7.77 27.75 -4.08
CA CYS A 192 6.65 27.64 -5.00
C CYS A 192 5.37 27.36 -4.22
N LEU A 193 4.37 28.29 -4.29
CA LEU A 193 3.11 28.13 -3.55
C LEU A 193 2.29 26.91 -4.03
N TRP A 194 2.31 26.60 -5.31
CA TRP A 194 1.67 25.42 -5.84
C TRP A 194 2.32 24.13 -5.37
N CYS A 195 3.66 24.10 -5.33
CA CYS A 195 4.42 22.98 -4.77
C CYS A 195 4.12 22.83 -3.27
N THR A 196 4.13 23.92 -2.52
CA THR A 196 3.78 23.93 -1.09
C THR A 196 2.36 23.40 -0.87
N SER A 197 1.39 23.76 -1.71
CA SER A 197 0.02 23.24 -1.63
C SER A 197 -0.01 21.72 -1.81
N VAL A 198 0.74 21.18 -2.77
CA VAL A 198 0.90 19.73 -2.99
C VAL A 198 1.57 19.08 -1.77
N HIS A 199 2.58 19.70 -1.17
CA HIS A 199 3.24 19.21 0.04
C HIS A 199 2.27 19.12 1.23
N VAL A 200 1.45 20.15 1.46
CA VAL A 200 0.42 20.16 2.52
C VAL A 200 -0.62 19.08 2.29
N ILE A 201 -1.11 18.91 1.05
CA ILE A 201 -2.08 17.86 0.70
C ILE A 201 -1.47 16.47 0.95
N THR A 202 -0.21 16.25 0.52
CA THR A 202 0.48 14.97 0.76
C THR A 202 0.63 14.69 2.24
N PHE A 203 1.00 15.69 3.05
CA PHE A 203 1.11 15.56 4.49
C PHE A 203 -0.25 15.22 5.14
N ALA A 204 -1.32 15.91 4.76
CA ALA A 204 -2.66 15.62 5.26
C ALA A 204 -3.10 14.19 4.91
N LEU A 205 -2.86 13.74 3.68
CA LEU A 205 -3.13 12.36 3.26
C LEU A 205 -2.28 11.35 4.03
N PHE A 206 -1.00 11.65 4.24
CA PHE A 206 -0.10 10.81 5.04
C PHE A 206 -0.65 10.61 6.45
N VAL A 207 -1.01 11.68 7.14
CA VAL A 207 -1.57 11.62 8.49
C VAL A 207 -2.86 10.79 8.49
N LEU A 208 -3.81 11.10 7.61
CA LEU A 208 -5.09 10.38 7.54
C LEU A 208 -4.89 8.89 7.27
N ILE A 209 -4.09 8.52 6.27
CA ILE A 209 -3.91 7.13 5.85
C ILE A 209 -3.13 6.33 6.89
N VAL A 210 -2.08 6.91 7.51
CA VAL A 210 -1.33 6.24 8.57
C VAL A 210 -2.21 6.02 9.81
N PHE A 211 -2.96 7.04 10.25
CA PHE A 211 -3.93 6.89 11.33
C PHE A 211 -5.02 5.87 10.99
N GLY A 212 -5.58 5.92 9.78
CA GLY A 212 -6.58 4.96 9.33
C GLY A 212 -6.04 3.53 9.32
N THR A 213 -4.80 3.34 8.88
CA THR A 213 -4.12 2.04 8.90
C THR A 213 -3.89 1.55 10.33
N ALA A 214 -3.47 2.43 11.24
CA ALA A 214 -3.30 2.13 12.67
C ALA A 214 -4.64 1.79 13.35
N ALA A 215 -5.72 2.46 12.96
CA ALA A 215 -7.08 2.18 13.41
C ALA A 215 -7.69 0.90 12.80
N GLY A 216 -6.95 0.19 11.95
CA GLY A 216 -7.38 -1.06 11.34
C GLY A 216 -8.27 -0.89 10.10
N TYR A 217 -8.39 0.32 9.55
CA TYR A 217 -9.17 0.54 8.33
C TYR A 217 -8.56 -0.22 7.15
N GLY A 218 -9.41 -0.90 6.37
CA GLY A 218 -8.99 -1.72 5.24
C GLY A 218 -8.32 -3.06 5.64
N ALA A 219 -8.38 -3.46 6.90
CA ALA A 219 -7.97 -4.81 7.30
C ALA A 219 -9.00 -5.85 6.81
N ALA A 220 -8.53 -7.01 6.37
CA ALA A 220 -9.42 -8.11 6.03
C ALA A 220 -10.11 -8.63 7.30
N LYS A 221 -11.41 -8.93 7.21
CA LYS A 221 -12.17 -9.58 8.27
C LYS A 221 -11.52 -10.95 8.53
N ALA A 222 -11.06 -11.20 9.75
CA ALA A 222 -10.60 -12.53 10.12
C ALA A 222 -11.74 -13.53 9.92
N PRO A 223 -11.49 -14.74 9.37
CA PRO A 223 -12.52 -15.75 9.27
C PRO A 223 -12.99 -16.10 10.69
N THR A 224 -14.27 -15.91 10.96
CA THR A 224 -14.91 -16.44 12.16
C THR A 224 -14.74 -17.94 12.12
N ARG A 225 -13.92 -18.49 13.02
CA ARG A 225 -13.89 -19.94 13.25
C ARG A 225 -15.25 -20.30 13.85
N ALA A 226 -16.05 -21.00 13.07
CA ALA A 226 -17.27 -21.66 13.51
C ALA A 226 -16.91 -22.89 14.34
#